data_0e21bfd5fe334f9ac51c06daf25dc7f4
#
_entry.id   0e21bfd5fe334f9ac51c06daf25dc7f4
#
_cell.length_a   1.000
_cell.length_b   1.000
_cell.length_c   1.000
_cell.angle_alpha   90.00
_cell.angle_beta   90.00
_cell.angle_gamma   90.00
#
_symmetry.space_group_name_H-M   'P 1'
#
loop_
_entity.id
_entity.type
_entity.pdbx_description
1 polymer ?
#
loop_
_entity_poly.entity_id
_entity_poly.type
_entity_poly.pdbx_seq_one_letter_code
_entity_poly.pdbx_strand_id
1 'polypeptide(L)'
;MTRQFHNILAGTAAALLILMNTLVPQPALAEDETPSVGTYPVNAGDVLEILVWKEENLQKQVVVRPDGYFSFPLTGDIRAEGRTIEEIRRDISSQIARYIPDPVVSVSIFEPRGSKVYVIGQVNRPGEFPINRYVDVIQALSMAGGTTPFAKLDEIKILRREGATQTATTFAYGDIANGKRLQQNIVLKPGDTVLVP
;
A
#
# COMPACT_ATOMS: atom_id res chain seq x y z
N MET A 1 -37.48 -94.12 -3.00
CA MET A 1 -38.68 -93.72 -2.22
C MET A 1 -38.66 -92.19 -2.13
N THR A 2 -39.42 -91.56 -2.96
CA THR A 2 -40.60 -90.70 -2.70
C THR A 2 -40.31 -89.49 -1.79
N ARG A 3 -40.47 -88.37 -2.31
CA ARG A 3 -41.51 -87.37 -2.56
C ARG A 3 -40.89 -85.98 -2.26
N GLN A 4 -40.95 -85.09 -3.15
CA GLN A 4 -41.93 -84.13 -3.66
C GLN A 4 -41.97 -82.79 -2.94
N PHE A 5 -41.82 -81.77 -3.83
CA PHE A 5 -42.50 -80.45 -3.87
C PHE A 5 -42.40 -79.51 -2.65
N HIS A 6 -42.06 -78.20 -2.79
CA HIS A 6 -42.86 -77.20 -3.46
C HIS A 6 -42.06 -75.90 -3.63
N ASN A 7 -42.31 -75.24 -4.74
CA ASN A 7 -42.02 -73.84 -5.01
C ASN A 7 -42.55 -72.87 -3.98
N ILE A 8 -41.89 -71.84 -3.67
CA ILE A 8 -42.50 -70.49 -3.58
C ILE A 8 -41.49 -69.41 -4.03
N LEU A 9 -41.90 -68.67 -5.04
CA LEU A 9 -41.37 -67.38 -5.52
C LEU A 9 -41.46 -66.32 -4.41
N ALA A 10 -40.41 -65.61 -4.16
CA ALA A 10 -40.54 -64.29 -3.54
C ALA A 10 -39.39 -63.40 -4.02
N GLY A 11 -39.80 -62.35 -4.71
CA GLY A 11 -38.96 -61.42 -5.43
C GLY A 11 -38.02 -60.60 -4.58
N THR A 12 -36.82 -60.51 -5.00
CA THR A 12 -35.82 -59.58 -4.48
C THR A 12 -36.01 -58.22 -5.14
N ALA A 13 -36.64 -57.32 -4.41
CA ALA A 13 -36.60 -55.88 -4.74
C ALA A 13 -35.22 -55.34 -4.45
N ALA A 14 -34.42 -55.13 -5.46
CA ALA A 14 -33.16 -54.40 -5.34
C ALA A 14 -33.45 -52.91 -5.12
N ALA A 15 -33.32 -52.48 -3.88
CA ALA A 15 -33.36 -51.07 -3.51
C ALA A 15 -32.08 -50.39 -3.98
N LEU A 16 -32.14 -49.67 -5.13
CA LEU A 16 -31.10 -48.83 -5.65
C LEU A 16 -31.07 -47.53 -4.82
N LEU A 17 -30.18 -47.48 -3.79
CA LEU A 17 -29.91 -46.28 -3.00
C LEU A 17 -29.08 -45.29 -3.89
N ILE A 18 -29.76 -44.38 -4.54
CA ILE A 18 -29.12 -43.23 -5.21
C ILE A 18 -28.70 -42.28 -4.11
N LEU A 19 -27.39 -42.28 -3.76
CA LEU A 19 -26.78 -41.21 -2.97
C LEU A 19 -26.81 -39.92 -3.80
N MET A 20 -27.82 -39.08 -3.61
CA MET A 20 -27.81 -37.70 -4.04
C MET A 20 -26.75 -36.96 -3.21
N ASN A 21 -25.56 -36.84 -3.78
CA ASN A 21 -24.50 -35.98 -3.25
C ASN A 21 -24.95 -34.53 -3.45
N THR A 22 -25.65 -33.96 -2.47
CA THR A 22 -25.98 -32.54 -2.45
C THR A 22 -24.68 -31.75 -2.27
N LEU A 23 -24.16 -31.24 -3.40
CA LEU A 23 -23.09 -30.29 -3.41
C LEU A 23 -23.58 -29.01 -2.71
N VAL A 24 -23.35 -28.91 -1.40
CA VAL A 24 -23.56 -27.68 -0.65
C VAL A 24 -22.49 -26.71 -1.13
N PRO A 25 -22.85 -25.55 -1.74
CA PRO A 25 -21.86 -24.56 -2.04
C PRO A 25 -21.25 -24.09 -0.72
N GLN A 26 -19.97 -24.44 -0.50
CA GLN A 26 -19.19 -23.83 0.58
C GLN A 26 -19.14 -22.33 0.31
N PRO A 27 -19.53 -21.48 1.26
CA PRO A 27 -19.25 -20.06 1.14
C PRO A 27 -17.73 -19.93 1.00
N ALA A 28 -17.30 -19.38 -0.12
CA ALA A 28 -15.92 -18.93 -0.27
C ALA A 28 -15.65 -18.02 0.94
N LEU A 29 -14.74 -18.47 1.82
CA LEU A 29 -14.17 -17.60 2.83
C LEU A 29 -13.61 -16.43 2.03
N ALA A 30 -14.28 -15.28 2.10
CA ALA A 30 -13.68 -14.02 1.70
C ALA A 30 -12.35 -14.00 2.47
N GLU A 31 -11.24 -14.07 1.76
CA GLU A 31 -9.95 -13.76 2.35
C GLU A 31 -10.15 -12.39 2.98
N ASP A 32 -10.15 -12.39 4.31
CA ASP A 32 -10.13 -11.19 5.11
C ASP A 32 -8.83 -10.49 4.69
N GLU A 33 -8.96 -9.55 3.72
CA GLU A 33 -7.90 -8.63 3.42
C GLU A 33 -7.72 -7.80 4.68
N THR A 34 -7.01 -8.40 5.66
CA THR A 34 -6.39 -7.62 6.73
C THR A 34 -5.66 -6.51 5.99
N PRO A 35 -6.03 -5.23 6.19
CA PRO A 35 -5.31 -4.14 5.56
C PRO A 35 -3.86 -4.32 5.99
N SER A 36 -3.03 -4.74 5.04
CA SER A 36 -1.60 -4.86 5.26
C SER A 36 -1.19 -3.51 5.81
N VAL A 37 -0.74 -3.47 7.06
CA VAL A 37 -0.17 -2.26 7.67
C VAL A 37 0.81 -1.73 6.66
N GLY A 38 0.42 -0.65 5.98
CA GLY A 38 0.89 -0.28 4.66
C GLY A 38 2.41 -0.30 4.60
N THR A 39 2.92 -1.18 3.78
CA THR A 39 4.34 -1.19 3.43
C THR A 39 4.65 0.16 2.79
N TYR A 40 5.52 0.95 3.40
CA TYR A 40 5.90 2.27 2.89
C TYR A 40 6.43 2.14 1.47
N PRO A 41 5.79 2.73 0.45
CA PRO A 41 6.35 2.79 -0.88
C PRO A 41 7.46 3.83 -0.90
N VAL A 42 8.61 3.48 -1.47
CA VAL A 42 9.74 4.40 -1.63
C VAL A 42 9.35 5.54 -2.57
N ASN A 43 9.73 6.76 -2.21
CA ASN A 43 9.45 7.97 -2.98
C ASN A 43 10.73 8.58 -3.55
N ALA A 44 10.60 9.31 -4.64
CA ALA A 44 11.70 10.13 -5.15
C ALA A 44 12.17 11.12 -4.05
N GLY A 45 13.48 11.24 -3.85
CA GLY A 45 14.08 12.02 -2.78
C GLY A 45 14.41 11.24 -1.52
N ASP A 46 13.86 10.06 -1.32
CA ASP A 46 14.22 9.21 -0.17
C ASP A 46 15.69 8.78 -0.23
N VAL A 47 16.28 8.64 0.95
CA VAL A 47 17.62 8.11 1.10
C VAL A 47 17.52 6.67 1.60
N LEU A 48 18.06 5.74 0.84
CA LEU A 48 18.12 4.33 1.20
C LEU A 48 19.52 3.99 1.69
N GLU A 49 19.63 3.12 2.68
CA GLU A 49 20.87 2.48 3.08
C GLU A 49 20.87 1.03 2.59
N ILE A 50 21.90 0.68 1.83
CA ILE A 50 22.06 -0.65 1.24
C ILE A 50 23.36 -1.22 1.74
N LEU A 51 23.30 -2.45 2.22
CA LEU A 51 24.44 -3.19 2.75
C LEU A 51 24.44 -4.62 2.16
N VAL A 52 25.59 -5.04 1.65
CA VAL A 52 25.83 -6.44 1.29
C VAL A 52 26.78 -7.04 2.33
N TRP A 53 26.35 -8.12 2.99
CA TRP A 53 27.10 -8.74 4.07
C TRP A 53 28.49 -9.19 3.63
N LYS A 54 29.53 -8.87 4.40
CA LYS A 54 30.95 -9.11 4.14
C LYS A 54 31.56 -8.33 2.97
N GLU A 55 30.83 -7.39 2.38
CA GLU A 55 31.29 -6.58 1.25
C GLU A 55 31.32 -5.10 1.65
N GLU A 56 32.37 -4.64 2.30
CA GLU A 56 32.48 -3.26 2.81
C GLU A 56 32.34 -2.20 1.71
N ASN A 57 32.79 -2.50 0.50
CA ASN A 57 32.68 -1.62 -0.65
C ASN A 57 31.24 -1.49 -1.20
N LEU A 58 30.33 -2.38 -0.76
CA LEU A 58 28.91 -2.41 -1.12
C LEU A 58 28.00 -1.96 0.04
N GLN A 59 28.55 -1.21 1.00
CA GLN A 59 27.76 -0.48 1.98
C GLN A 59 27.66 0.98 1.56
N LYS A 60 26.45 1.43 1.17
CA LYS A 60 26.23 2.79 0.64
C LYS A 60 24.85 3.32 0.99
N GLN A 61 24.82 4.62 1.23
CA GLN A 61 23.59 5.40 1.17
C GLN A 61 23.39 5.93 -0.24
N VAL A 62 22.19 5.76 -0.76
CA VAL A 62 21.81 6.20 -2.11
C VAL A 62 20.55 7.05 -2.04
N VAL A 63 20.49 8.08 -2.85
CA VAL A 63 19.31 8.94 -2.99
C VAL A 63 18.50 8.46 -4.18
N VAL A 64 17.19 8.31 -3.99
CA VAL A 64 16.26 8.05 -5.09
C VAL A 64 16.11 9.34 -5.91
N ARG A 65 16.55 9.30 -7.15
CA ARG A 65 16.52 10.44 -8.07
C ARG A 65 15.07 10.83 -8.44
N PRO A 66 14.85 12.04 -8.98
CA PRO A 66 13.52 12.47 -9.44
C PRO A 66 12.90 11.60 -10.55
N ASP A 67 13.71 10.81 -11.26
CA ASP A 67 13.26 9.83 -12.26
C ASP A 67 12.78 8.51 -11.63
N GLY A 68 12.84 8.41 -10.30
CA GLY A 68 12.42 7.23 -9.53
C GLY A 68 13.46 6.11 -9.43
N TYR A 69 14.70 6.35 -9.90
CA TYR A 69 15.79 5.37 -9.88
C TYR A 69 16.90 5.79 -8.92
N PHE A 70 17.71 4.81 -8.50
CA PHE A 70 19.02 5.05 -7.90
C PHE A 70 20.06 4.14 -8.55
N SER A 71 21.34 4.52 -8.44
CA SER A 71 22.45 3.71 -8.96
C SER A 71 23.16 3.02 -7.81
N PHE A 72 23.46 1.73 -7.99
CA PHE A 72 24.20 0.95 -7.00
C PHE A 72 25.32 0.13 -7.70
N PRO A 73 26.49 -0.08 -7.06
CA PRO A 73 27.58 -0.82 -7.68
C PRO A 73 27.14 -2.24 -8.09
N LEU A 74 27.68 -2.73 -9.20
CA LEU A 74 27.42 -4.02 -9.83
C LEU A 74 26.02 -4.20 -10.44
N THR A 75 25.01 -3.40 -10.01
CA THR A 75 23.64 -3.53 -10.52
C THR A 75 23.26 -2.41 -11.50
N GLY A 76 23.98 -1.28 -11.47
CA GLY A 76 23.60 -0.11 -12.25
C GLY A 76 22.36 0.58 -11.69
N ASP A 77 21.46 1.02 -12.57
CA ASP A 77 20.25 1.75 -12.20
C ASP A 77 19.12 0.79 -11.81
N ILE A 78 18.54 1.03 -10.64
CA ILE A 78 17.43 0.26 -10.06
C ILE A 78 16.25 1.19 -9.84
N ARG A 79 15.07 0.76 -10.30
CA ARG A 79 13.83 1.49 -10.02
C ARG A 79 13.44 1.29 -8.57
N ALA A 80 13.15 2.40 -7.87
CA ALA A 80 12.76 2.41 -6.47
C ALA A 80 11.37 3.02 -6.24
N GLU A 81 11.02 4.10 -6.94
CA GLU A 81 9.77 4.81 -6.72
C GLU A 81 8.54 3.92 -6.88
N GLY A 82 7.66 3.98 -5.88
CA GLY A 82 6.44 3.18 -5.80
C GLY A 82 6.64 1.73 -5.40
N ARG A 83 7.89 1.28 -5.18
CA ARG A 83 8.21 -0.09 -4.76
C ARG A 83 8.46 -0.17 -3.27
N THR A 84 8.28 -1.36 -2.74
CA THR A 84 8.62 -1.68 -1.35
C THR A 84 10.11 -1.97 -1.19
N ILE A 85 10.62 -1.77 0.02
CA ILE A 85 12.01 -2.13 0.36
C ILE A 85 12.29 -3.60 0.04
N GLU A 86 11.34 -4.48 0.28
CA GLU A 86 11.49 -5.91 0.03
C GLU A 86 11.63 -6.25 -1.47
N GLU A 87 10.89 -5.56 -2.33
CA GLU A 87 11.01 -5.71 -3.78
C GLU A 87 12.36 -5.20 -4.29
N ILE A 88 12.83 -4.06 -3.75
CA ILE A 88 14.13 -3.51 -4.09
C ILE A 88 15.25 -4.45 -3.62
N ARG A 89 15.16 -4.96 -2.39
CA ARG A 89 16.12 -5.93 -1.84
C ARG A 89 16.25 -7.16 -2.71
N ARG A 90 15.11 -7.76 -3.13
CA ARG A 90 15.09 -8.93 -4.02
C ARG A 90 15.74 -8.65 -5.37
N ASP A 91 15.48 -7.48 -5.93
CA ASP A 91 16.05 -7.06 -7.22
C ASP A 91 17.57 -6.92 -7.13
N ILE A 92 18.08 -6.19 -6.12
CA ILE A 92 19.52 -6.06 -5.85
C ILE A 92 20.15 -7.43 -5.66
N SER A 93 19.58 -8.28 -4.80
CA SER A 93 20.11 -9.61 -4.50
C SER A 93 20.25 -10.47 -5.77
N SER A 94 19.23 -10.46 -6.63
CA SER A 94 19.22 -11.23 -7.87
C SER A 94 20.30 -10.77 -8.88
N GLN A 95 20.56 -9.45 -8.92
CA GLN A 95 21.55 -8.88 -9.83
C GLN A 95 22.97 -9.11 -9.31
N ILE A 96 23.22 -8.95 -8.00
CA ILE A 96 24.53 -9.16 -7.37
C ILE A 96 24.92 -10.63 -7.39
N ALA A 97 23.98 -11.57 -7.34
CA ALA A 97 24.24 -13.00 -7.40
C ALA A 97 25.07 -13.45 -8.64
N ARG A 98 25.12 -12.62 -9.68
CA ARG A 98 25.99 -12.85 -10.85
C ARG A 98 27.48 -12.69 -10.56
N TYR A 99 27.82 -11.96 -9.50
CA TYR A 99 29.20 -11.60 -9.13
C TYR A 99 29.60 -12.19 -7.78
N ILE A 100 28.65 -12.30 -6.85
CA ILE A 100 28.86 -12.77 -5.48
C ILE A 100 27.89 -13.93 -5.22
N PRO A 101 28.37 -15.16 -4.96
CA PRO A 101 27.51 -16.28 -4.62
C PRO A 101 26.75 -16.02 -3.31
N ASP A 102 25.47 -16.35 -3.28
CA ASP A 102 24.58 -16.26 -2.11
C ASP A 102 24.66 -14.92 -1.36
N PRO A 103 24.44 -13.77 -2.03
CA PRO A 103 24.60 -12.46 -1.41
C PRO A 103 23.50 -12.21 -0.38
N VAL A 104 23.89 -11.82 0.82
CA VAL A 104 22.94 -11.36 1.87
C VAL A 104 22.84 -9.84 1.79
N VAL A 105 21.73 -9.36 1.23
CA VAL A 105 21.49 -7.93 1.00
C VAL A 105 20.49 -7.41 2.04
N SER A 106 20.81 -6.31 2.68
CA SER A 106 19.92 -5.50 3.52
C SER A 106 19.64 -4.18 2.83
N VAL A 107 18.37 -3.77 2.82
CA VAL A 107 17.94 -2.46 2.34
C VAL A 107 17.04 -1.85 3.41
N SER A 108 17.28 -0.61 3.77
CA SER A 108 16.47 0.15 4.73
C SER A 108 16.27 1.59 4.25
N ILE A 109 15.21 2.24 4.74
CA ILE A 109 15.04 3.67 4.54
C ILE A 109 15.87 4.37 5.61
N PHE A 110 16.88 5.13 5.19
CA PHE A 110 17.70 5.95 6.07
C PHE A 110 16.99 7.26 6.40
N GLU A 111 16.49 7.97 5.38
CA GLU A 111 15.71 9.19 5.53
C GLU A 111 14.55 9.25 4.53
N PRO A 112 13.28 9.36 4.98
CA PRO A 112 12.11 9.46 4.11
C PRO A 112 11.90 10.91 3.63
N ARG A 113 12.86 11.47 2.90
CA ARG A 113 12.84 12.87 2.44
C ARG A 113 11.79 13.15 1.38
N GLY A 114 11.39 12.14 0.61
CA GLY A 114 10.37 12.23 -0.43
C GLY A 114 8.96 12.27 0.13
N SER A 115 8.76 11.89 1.39
CA SER A 115 7.44 11.79 2.02
C SER A 115 7.02 13.12 2.64
N LYS A 116 6.48 14.04 1.83
CA LYS A 116 6.06 15.38 2.24
C LYS A 116 4.71 15.75 1.65
N VAL A 117 3.96 16.59 2.36
CA VAL A 117 2.78 17.31 1.85
C VAL A 117 3.00 18.82 1.93
N TYR A 118 2.24 19.55 1.15
CA TYR A 118 2.30 21.00 1.11
C TYR A 118 1.00 21.58 1.62
N VAL A 119 1.06 22.60 2.46
CA VAL A 119 -0.13 23.35 2.90
C VAL A 119 0.10 24.82 2.59
N ILE A 120 -0.81 25.39 1.80
CA ILE A 120 -0.70 26.77 1.31
C ILE A 120 -2.02 27.54 1.46
N GLY A 121 -1.93 28.86 1.43
CA GLY A 121 -3.07 29.76 1.52
C GLY A 121 -3.33 30.25 2.94
N GLN A 122 -4.60 30.35 3.32
CA GLN A 122 -5.04 30.94 4.60
C GLN A 122 -4.83 30.02 5.80
N VAL A 123 -3.57 29.68 6.08
CA VAL A 123 -3.10 28.94 7.26
C VAL A 123 -2.05 29.74 8.02
N ASN A 124 -1.88 29.45 9.30
CA ASN A 124 -0.95 30.22 10.13
C ASN A 124 0.52 29.97 9.77
N ARG A 125 0.86 28.77 9.27
CA ARG A 125 2.22 28.38 8.86
C ARG A 125 2.13 27.62 7.53
N PRO A 126 2.05 28.34 6.39
CA PRO A 126 2.16 27.68 5.10
C PRO A 126 3.56 27.10 4.87
N GLY A 127 3.65 25.97 4.18
CA GLY A 127 4.94 25.34 3.90
C GLY A 127 4.84 23.87 3.54
N GLU A 128 6.00 23.19 3.57
CA GLU A 128 6.11 21.75 3.41
C GLU A 128 6.18 21.05 4.77
N PHE A 129 5.53 19.91 4.87
CA PHE A 129 5.45 19.12 6.11
C PHE A 129 5.82 17.67 5.84
N PRO A 130 6.81 17.09 6.54
CA PRO A 130 7.14 15.68 6.41
C PRO A 130 6.02 14.81 7.00
N ILE A 131 5.68 13.74 6.30
CA ILE A 131 4.65 12.77 6.73
C ILE A 131 5.29 11.40 6.96
N ASN A 132 5.79 11.16 8.17
CA ASN A 132 6.42 9.89 8.57
C ASN A 132 5.40 8.84 9.07
N ARG A 133 4.11 9.17 8.97
CA ARG A 133 2.96 8.36 9.36
C ARG A 133 1.78 8.72 8.45
N TYR A 134 0.69 8.00 8.57
CA TYR A 134 -0.56 8.41 7.94
C TYR A 134 -1.03 9.75 8.50
N VAL A 135 -1.14 10.73 7.61
CA VAL A 135 -1.61 12.09 7.92
C VAL A 135 -2.82 12.38 7.06
N ASP A 136 -3.93 12.73 7.68
CA ASP A 136 -5.14 13.19 7.00
C ASP A 136 -5.17 14.72 6.83
N VAL A 137 -6.21 15.23 6.16
CA VAL A 137 -6.33 16.66 5.86
C VAL A 137 -6.37 17.51 7.13
N ILE A 138 -7.14 17.10 8.16
CA ILE A 138 -7.24 17.83 9.43
C ILE A 138 -5.90 17.85 10.14
N GLN A 139 -5.18 16.73 10.15
CA GLN A 139 -3.86 16.65 10.74
C GLN A 139 -2.86 17.55 10.02
N ALA A 140 -2.90 17.61 8.68
CA ALA A 140 -2.07 18.52 7.92
C ALA A 140 -2.36 19.99 8.22
N LEU A 141 -3.65 20.37 8.32
CA LEU A 141 -4.04 21.71 8.75
C LEU A 141 -3.55 22.01 10.17
N SER A 142 -3.62 21.05 11.08
CA SER A 142 -3.08 21.18 12.44
C SER A 142 -1.56 21.38 12.43
N MET A 143 -0.80 20.64 11.60
CA MET A 143 0.65 20.83 11.43
C MET A 143 0.97 22.23 10.91
N ALA A 144 0.11 22.80 10.05
CA ALA A 144 0.19 24.19 9.58
C ALA A 144 -0.27 25.23 10.60
N GLY A 145 -0.55 24.83 11.85
CA GLY A 145 -0.97 25.72 12.92
C GLY A 145 -2.42 26.18 12.84
N GLY A 146 -3.25 25.46 12.09
CA GLY A 146 -4.64 25.79 11.84
C GLY A 146 -4.83 26.85 10.75
N THR A 147 -6.09 27.17 10.47
CA THR A 147 -6.48 28.16 9.47
C THR A 147 -6.52 29.58 10.06
N THR A 148 -6.41 30.60 9.20
CA THR A 148 -6.60 31.99 9.60
C THR A 148 -8.10 32.33 9.66
N PRO A 149 -8.50 33.46 10.32
CA PRO A 149 -9.90 33.90 10.33
C PRO A 149 -10.47 34.26 8.95
N PHE A 150 -9.60 34.40 7.94
CA PHE A 150 -9.99 34.76 6.57
C PHE A 150 -10.18 33.54 5.67
N ALA A 151 -9.91 32.34 6.18
CA ALA A 151 -9.98 31.11 5.41
C ALA A 151 -11.41 30.75 5.02
N LYS A 152 -11.61 30.37 3.77
CA LYS A 152 -12.87 29.79 3.30
C LYS A 152 -12.90 28.30 3.58
N LEU A 153 -13.29 27.94 4.79
CA LEU A 153 -13.17 26.60 5.37
C LEU A 153 -13.88 25.49 4.57
N ASP A 154 -14.95 25.83 3.86
CA ASP A 154 -15.72 24.85 3.08
C ASP A 154 -15.29 24.78 1.59
N GLU A 155 -14.29 25.56 1.21
CA GLU A 155 -13.72 25.58 -0.15
C GLU A 155 -12.29 25.04 -0.22
N ILE A 156 -11.78 24.40 0.84
CA ILE A 156 -10.45 23.81 0.87
C ILE A 156 -10.34 22.74 -0.22
N LYS A 157 -9.19 22.68 -0.90
CA LYS A 157 -8.94 21.73 -1.97
C LYS A 157 -7.68 20.91 -1.69
N ILE A 158 -7.76 19.62 -1.93
CA ILE A 158 -6.61 18.74 -1.96
C ILE A 158 -6.24 18.54 -3.44
N LEU A 159 -5.07 19.00 -3.82
CA LEU A 159 -4.51 18.83 -5.15
C LEU A 159 -3.56 17.65 -5.13
N ARG A 160 -3.88 16.62 -5.91
CA ARG A 160 -3.04 15.42 -6.07
C ARG A 160 -2.58 15.29 -7.51
N ARG A 161 -1.29 15.04 -7.68
CA ARG A 161 -0.71 14.78 -9.00
C ARG A 161 -0.40 13.28 -9.12
N GLU A 162 -0.91 12.68 -10.19
CA GLU A 162 -0.60 11.29 -10.56
C GLU A 162 -0.07 11.29 -12.01
N GLY A 163 1.24 11.24 -12.15
CA GLY A 163 1.91 11.40 -13.44
C GLY A 163 1.64 12.78 -14.05
N ALA A 164 1.07 12.82 -15.26
CA ALA A 164 0.71 14.06 -15.95
C ALA A 164 -0.65 14.65 -15.52
N THR A 165 -1.47 13.87 -14.82
CA THR A 165 -2.82 14.27 -14.39
C THR A 165 -2.77 14.92 -13.01
N GLN A 166 -3.54 15.99 -12.84
CA GLN A 166 -3.75 16.63 -11.54
C GLN A 166 -5.25 16.62 -11.22
N THR A 167 -5.61 16.13 -10.05
CA THR A 167 -6.98 16.10 -9.53
C THR A 167 -7.13 17.09 -8.37
N ALA A 168 -8.35 17.61 -8.19
CA ALA A 168 -8.69 18.46 -7.07
C ALA A 168 -9.92 17.88 -6.35
N THR A 169 -9.75 17.54 -5.08
CA THR A 169 -10.83 17.07 -4.20
C THR A 169 -11.21 18.19 -3.24
N THR A 170 -12.49 18.47 -3.12
CA THR A 170 -12.98 19.48 -2.18
C THR A 170 -13.09 18.90 -0.78
N PHE A 171 -12.70 19.69 0.21
CA PHE A 171 -12.79 19.38 1.62
C PHE A 171 -13.55 20.52 2.33
N ALA A 172 -14.73 20.20 2.86
CA ALA A 172 -15.58 21.13 3.61
C ALA A 172 -15.32 20.92 5.12
N TYR A 173 -14.51 21.78 5.71
CA TYR A 173 -14.12 21.69 7.12
C TYR A 173 -15.33 21.71 8.06
N GLY A 174 -16.33 22.56 7.77
CA GLY A 174 -17.54 22.67 8.59
C GLY A 174 -18.34 21.36 8.67
N ASP A 175 -18.39 20.58 7.59
CA ASP A 175 -19.04 19.26 7.61
C ASP A 175 -18.30 18.29 8.51
N ILE A 176 -16.97 18.23 8.39
CA ILE A 176 -16.14 17.34 9.18
C ILE A 176 -16.19 17.71 10.66
N ALA A 177 -16.12 19.00 10.99
CA ALA A 177 -16.24 19.50 12.36
C ALA A 177 -17.58 19.12 13.02
N ASN A 178 -18.63 18.97 12.21
CA ASN A 178 -19.94 18.53 12.65
C ASN A 178 -20.17 17.01 12.55
N GLY A 179 -19.11 16.23 12.28
CA GLY A 179 -19.18 14.76 12.13
C GLY A 179 -19.88 14.30 10.86
N LYS A 180 -20.04 15.18 9.86
CA LYS A 180 -20.66 14.87 8.57
C LYS A 180 -19.59 14.64 7.52
N ARG A 181 -19.90 13.85 6.47
CA ARG A 181 -19.03 13.58 5.32
C ARG A 181 -17.58 13.25 5.69
N LEU A 182 -17.36 12.45 6.74
CA LEU A 182 -16.04 12.09 7.25
C LEU A 182 -15.12 11.46 6.18
N GLN A 183 -15.70 10.87 5.14
CA GLN A 183 -14.96 10.34 3.98
C GLN A 183 -14.19 11.40 3.19
N GLN A 184 -14.47 12.71 3.38
CA GLN A 184 -13.66 13.78 2.79
C GLN A 184 -12.33 13.98 3.50
N ASN A 185 -12.20 13.54 4.75
CA ASN A 185 -10.95 13.60 5.51
C ASN A 185 -10.03 12.46 5.07
N ILE A 186 -9.60 12.51 3.83
CA ILE A 186 -8.75 11.49 3.22
C ILE A 186 -7.34 11.51 3.81
N VAL A 187 -6.68 10.35 3.77
CA VAL A 187 -5.25 10.25 4.02
C VAL A 187 -4.49 10.86 2.86
N LEU A 188 -3.59 11.78 3.18
CA LEU A 188 -2.73 12.46 2.22
C LEU A 188 -1.61 11.53 1.75
N LYS A 189 -1.27 11.65 0.47
CA LYS A 189 -0.12 10.98 -0.12
C LYS A 189 1.06 11.96 -0.27
N PRO A 190 2.31 11.47 -0.33
CA PRO A 190 3.45 12.30 -0.68
C PRO A 190 3.18 13.13 -1.96
N GLY A 191 3.52 14.41 -1.92
CA GLY A 191 3.28 15.35 -3.02
C GLY A 191 1.90 16.03 -3.04
N ASP A 192 0.97 15.63 -2.17
CA ASP A 192 -0.32 16.31 -2.07
C ASP A 192 -0.17 17.75 -1.60
N THR A 193 -1.00 18.64 -2.14
CA THR A 193 -1.08 20.04 -1.72
C THR A 193 -2.47 20.36 -1.16
N VAL A 194 -2.52 20.78 0.09
CA VAL A 194 -3.74 21.31 0.72
C VAL A 194 -3.78 22.81 0.48
N LEU A 195 -4.71 23.27 -0.36
CA LEU A 195 -4.95 24.66 -0.68
C LEU A 195 -6.12 25.20 0.16
N VAL A 196 -5.84 26.19 0.98
CA VAL A 196 -6.84 26.87 1.84
C VAL A 196 -7.07 28.26 1.26
N PRO A 197 -8.21 28.51 0.59
CA PRO A 197 -8.55 29.81 0.01
C PRO A 197 -8.85 30.89 1.05
#